data_c57adb447b4d7c2e37aee305ef2d5307
#
_entry.id   c57adb447b4d7c2e37aee305ef2d5307
#
_cell.length_a   1.000
_cell.length_b   1.000
_cell.length_c   1.000
_cell.angle_alpha   90.00
_cell.angle_beta   90.00
_cell.angle_gamma   90.00
#
_symmetry.space_group_name_H-M   'P 1'
#
loop_
_entity.id
_entity.type
_entity.pdbx_description
1 polymer ?
#
loop_
_entity_poly.entity_id
_entity_poly.type
_entity_poly.pdbx_seq_one_letter_code
_entity_poly.pdbx_strand_id
1 'polypeptide(L)'
;VCSSDLLDEGQVVIGVVYNPYLDEMFWAERGMGAFCNGERIHVSDQPLENGLVLFGASPYDKQLWKRSFELAYAYFEKALDIRRSGSAALDLCSIAAGRAELYFELQLSPWDYAAGSLIVEEAGGVVTDIDGEPIQFERPSSILAQNKQR
;
A
#
# COMPACT_ATOMS: atom_id res chain seq x y z
N VAL A 1 7.46 -3.07 12.67
CA VAL A 1 6.60 -3.88 11.80
C VAL A 1 7.38 -5.10 11.31
N CYS A 2 6.70 -6.23 11.18
CA CYS A 2 7.23 -7.43 10.55
C CYS A 2 6.36 -7.74 9.33
N SER A 3 6.98 -8.05 8.20
CA SER A 3 6.29 -8.53 7.01
C SER A 3 6.94 -9.79 6.48
N SER A 4 6.15 -10.68 5.91
CA SER A 4 6.60 -11.91 5.27
C SER A 4 5.68 -12.22 4.10
N ASP A 5 6.26 -12.75 3.05
CA ASP A 5 5.54 -13.13 1.84
C ASP A 5 6.07 -14.44 1.27
N LEU A 6 5.20 -15.14 0.57
CA LEU A 6 5.54 -16.33 -0.21
C LEU A 6 5.24 -16.04 -1.68
N LEU A 7 6.26 -16.21 -2.53
CA LEU A 7 6.11 -16.10 -3.97
C LEU A 7 6.05 -17.50 -4.59
N ASP A 8 5.17 -17.64 -5.57
CA ASP A 8 5.08 -18.79 -6.46
C ASP A 8 5.01 -18.30 -7.90
N GLU A 9 5.93 -18.78 -8.76
CA GLU A 9 6.04 -18.35 -10.17
C GLU A 9 6.07 -16.81 -10.35
N GLY A 10 6.76 -16.09 -9.45
CA GLY A 10 6.90 -14.63 -9.49
C GLY A 10 5.68 -13.85 -8.99
N GLN A 11 4.66 -14.53 -8.46
CA GLN A 11 3.49 -13.89 -7.86
C GLN A 11 3.44 -14.12 -6.35
N VAL A 12 3.06 -13.11 -5.61
CA VAL A 12 2.81 -13.26 -4.17
C VAL A 12 1.51 -14.04 -3.97
N VAL A 13 1.60 -15.16 -3.26
CA VAL A 13 0.45 -16.04 -2.98
C VAL A 13 0.01 -16.00 -1.52
N ILE A 14 0.92 -15.68 -0.60
CA ILE A 14 0.61 -15.42 0.81
C ILE A 14 1.37 -14.15 1.23
N GLY A 15 0.70 -13.28 1.96
CA GLY A 15 1.30 -12.09 2.56
C GLY A 15 0.82 -11.89 4.00
N VAL A 16 1.75 -11.57 4.89
CA VAL A 16 1.48 -11.29 6.31
C VAL A 16 2.21 -10.02 6.70
N VAL A 17 1.53 -9.12 7.37
CA VAL A 17 2.10 -7.91 7.98
C VAL A 17 1.62 -7.81 9.42
N TYR A 18 2.54 -7.69 10.38
CA TYR A 18 2.21 -7.56 11.78
C TYR A 18 2.67 -6.22 12.35
N ASN A 19 1.74 -5.50 12.94
CA ASN A 19 2.00 -4.29 13.72
C ASN A 19 1.97 -4.62 15.21
N PRO A 20 3.13 -4.79 15.87
CA PRO A 20 3.17 -5.18 17.28
C PRO A 20 2.70 -4.06 18.23
N TYR A 21 2.74 -2.80 17.77
CA TYR A 21 2.30 -1.67 18.59
C TYR A 21 0.78 -1.64 18.81
N LEU A 22 0.01 -1.98 17.77
CA LEU A 22 -1.45 -2.04 17.82
C LEU A 22 -1.98 -3.48 17.97
N ASP A 23 -1.09 -4.47 17.99
CA ASP A 23 -1.43 -5.89 17.98
C ASP A 23 -2.38 -6.25 16.83
N GLU A 24 -2.03 -5.77 15.62
CA GLU A 24 -2.79 -6.03 14.39
C GLU A 24 -1.99 -6.94 13.46
N MET A 25 -2.56 -8.09 13.14
CA MET A 25 -2.03 -9.02 12.16
C MET A 25 -2.89 -8.98 10.90
N PHE A 26 -2.31 -8.43 9.83
CA PHE A 26 -2.90 -8.42 8.50
C PHE A 26 -2.37 -9.60 7.70
N TRP A 27 -3.25 -10.30 7.00
CA TRP A 27 -2.83 -11.37 6.12
C TRP A 27 -3.79 -11.57 4.96
N ALA A 28 -3.27 -12.14 3.88
CA ALA A 28 -4.04 -12.56 2.72
C ALA A 28 -3.42 -13.81 2.10
N GLU A 29 -4.25 -14.65 1.54
CA GLU A 29 -3.91 -15.71 0.62
C GLU A 29 -4.63 -15.44 -0.70
N ARG A 30 -3.94 -15.61 -1.83
CA ARG A 30 -4.49 -15.29 -3.15
C ARG A 30 -5.78 -16.06 -3.42
N GLY A 31 -6.84 -15.31 -3.74
CA GLY A 31 -8.19 -15.83 -3.97
C GLY A 31 -9.03 -16.04 -2.72
N MET A 32 -8.50 -15.78 -1.52
CA MET A 32 -9.19 -16.04 -0.25
C MET A 32 -9.68 -14.78 0.48
N GLY A 33 -9.30 -13.60 -0.01
CA GLY A 33 -9.57 -12.33 0.65
C GLY A 33 -8.48 -11.90 1.63
N ALA A 34 -8.66 -10.73 2.23
CA ALA A 34 -7.74 -10.15 3.21
C ALA A 34 -8.39 -10.05 4.59
N PHE A 35 -7.56 -10.17 5.62
CA PHE A 35 -8.01 -10.25 7.02
C PHE A 35 -7.13 -9.41 7.93
N CYS A 36 -7.72 -8.85 8.99
CA CYS A 36 -7.03 -8.25 10.12
C CYS A 36 -7.55 -8.89 11.41
N ASN A 37 -6.65 -9.50 12.18
CA ASN A 37 -7.01 -10.22 13.43
C ASN A 37 -8.18 -11.21 13.24
N GLY A 38 -8.18 -11.92 12.11
CA GLY A 38 -9.19 -12.94 11.78
C GLY A 38 -10.49 -12.38 11.19
N GLU A 39 -10.68 -11.07 11.14
CA GLU A 39 -11.85 -10.44 10.52
C GLU A 39 -11.53 -9.99 9.09
N ARG A 40 -12.46 -10.25 8.16
CA ARG A 40 -12.31 -9.85 6.77
C ARG A 40 -12.30 -8.32 6.65
N ILE A 41 -11.34 -7.81 5.88
CA ILE A 41 -11.20 -6.37 5.60
C ILE A 41 -11.45 -6.08 4.11
N HIS A 42 -11.84 -4.84 3.84
CA HIS A 42 -12.06 -4.32 2.49
C HIS A 42 -11.52 -2.90 2.40
N VAL A 43 -11.09 -2.53 1.21
CA VAL A 43 -10.75 -1.13 0.90
C VAL A 43 -11.98 -0.22 1.08
N SER A 44 -11.74 1.06 1.31
CA SER A 44 -12.79 2.09 1.36
C SER A 44 -13.51 2.21 0.00
N ASP A 45 -14.77 2.59 0.03
CA ASP A 45 -15.56 2.98 -1.15
C ASP A 45 -15.68 4.49 -1.30
N GLN A 46 -15.01 5.27 -0.43
CA GLN A 46 -15.03 6.73 -0.47
C GLN A 46 -14.25 7.26 -1.68
N PRO A 47 -14.70 8.34 -2.30
CA PRO A 47 -13.92 9.04 -3.31
C PRO A 47 -12.73 9.77 -2.66
N LEU A 48 -11.67 10.02 -3.42
CA LEU A 48 -10.43 10.62 -2.92
C LEU A 48 -10.66 11.98 -2.24
N GLU A 49 -11.60 12.77 -2.73
CA GLU A 49 -11.96 14.09 -2.18
C GLU A 49 -12.45 14.05 -0.73
N ASN A 50 -12.97 12.92 -0.28
CA ASN A 50 -13.42 12.67 1.09
C ASN A 50 -12.44 11.79 1.88
N GLY A 51 -11.31 11.47 1.31
CA GLY A 51 -10.38 10.48 1.83
C GLY A 51 -9.01 10.99 2.17
N LEU A 52 -8.22 10.09 2.74
CA LEU A 52 -6.84 10.34 3.12
C LEU A 52 -5.88 9.78 2.08
N VAL A 53 -4.81 10.55 1.83
CA VAL A 53 -3.64 10.09 1.09
C VAL A 53 -2.52 9.80 2.07
N LEU A 54 -1.91 8.63 1.93
CA LEU A 54 -0.68 8.25 2.62
C LEU A 54 0.48 8.32 1.63
N PHE A 55 1.68 8.71 2.08
CA PHE A 55 2.84 8.70 1.20
C PHE A 55 4.14 8.44 1.92
N GLY A 56 5.09 7.88 1.19
CA GLY A 56 6.48 7.77 1.56
C GLY A 56 7.35 8.70 0.70
N ALA A 57 8.43 9.21 1.27
CA ALA A 57 9.31 10.17 0.62
C ALA A 57 10.63 9.58 0.14
N SER A 58 10.77 8.23 0.16
CA SER A 58 12.02 7.53 -0.22
C SER A 58 13.25 8.18 0.43
N PRO A 59 13.37 8.19 1.78
CA PRO A 59 14.31 9.06 2.50
C PRO A 59 15.78 8.78 2.20
N TYR A 60 16.08 7.63 1.64
CA TYR A 60 17.43 7.20 1.29
C TYR A 60 17.89 7.67 -0.09
N ASP A 61 16.99 8.21 -0.92
CA ASP A 61 17.29 8.76 -2.24
C ASP A 61 16.86 10.21 -2.34
N LYS A 62 17.83 11.12 -2.13
CA LYS A 62 17.58 12.56 -2.17
C LYS A 62 17.11 13.09 -3.53
N GLN A 63 17.39 12.36 -4.62
CA GLN A 63 16.96 12.77 -5.97
C GLN A 63 15.43 12.63 -6.12
N LEU A 64 14.79 11.77 -5.33
CA LEU A 64 13.36 11.56 -5.37
C LEU A 64 12.56 12.49 -4.45
N TRP A 65 13.20 13.19 -3.52
CA TRP A 65 12.50 14.01 -2.53
C TRP A 65 11.61 15.07 -3.15
N LYS A 66 12.17 15.86 -4.06
CA LYS A 66 11.41 16.93 -4.72
C LYS A 66 10.16 16.37 -5.41
N ARG A 67 10.32 15.35 -6.24
CA ARG A 67 9.23 14.71 -6.97
C ARG A 67 8.20 14.09 -6.01
N SER A 68 8.63 13.47 -4.91
CA SER A 68 7.74 12.91 -3.91
C SER A 68 6.83 13.97 -3.27
N PHE A 69 7.38 15.13 -2.93
CA PHE A 69 6.61 16.22 -2.34
C PHE A 69 5.76 16.99 -3.36
N GLU A 70 6.21 17.14 -4.60
CA GLU A 70 5.39 17.68 -5.69
C GLU A 70 4.17 16.81 -5.96
N LEU A 71 4.35 15.49 -5.97
CA LEU A 71 3.25 14.54 -6.12
C LEU A 71 2.32 14.54 -4.90
N ALA A 72 2.90 14.60 -3.69
CA ALA A 72 2.12 14.74 -2.45
C ALA A 72 1.25 16.00 -2.46
N TYR A 73 1.79 17.12 -2.91
CA TYR A 73 1.03 18.35 -3.06
C TYR A 73 -0.12 18.21 -4.08
N ALA A 74 0.15 17.61 -5.23
CA ALA A 74 -0.88 17.40 -6.26
C ALA A 74 -2.03 16.48 -5.79
N TYR A 75 -1.73 15.50 -4.95
CA TYR A 75 -2.77 14.68 -4.31
C TYR A 75 -3.49 15.41 -3.18
N PHE A 76 -2.77 16.23 -2.40
CA PHE A 76 -3.38 17.03 -1.33
C PHE A 76 -4.45 18.00 -1.86
N GLU A 77 -4.27 18.58 -3.05
CA GLU A 77 -5.27 19.44 -3.68
C GLU A 77 -6.59 18.70 -4.03
N LYS A 78 -6.55 17.37 -4.08
CA LYS A 78 -7.70 16.53 -4.48
C LYS A 78 -8.29 15.71 -3.34
N ALA A 79 -7.58 15.60 -2.23
CA ALA A 79 -7.93 14.77 -1.09
C ALA A 79 -8.42 15.62 0.08
N LEU A 80 -9.03 14.97 1.07
CA LEU A 80 -9.39 15.63 2.33
C LEU A 80 -8.14 16.04 3.12
N ASP A 81 -7.13 15.15 3.19
CA ASP A 81 -5.89 15.42 3.88
C ASP A 81 -4.81 14.40 3.46
N ILE A 82 -3.57 14.62 3.91
CA ILE A 82 -2.42 13.79 3.62
C ILE A 82 -1.66 13.44 4.90
N ARG A 83 -1.14 12.23 5.00
CA ARG A 83 -0.34 11.75 6.14
C ARG A 83 0.89 10.99 5.67
N ARG A 84 1.90 10.96 6.54
CA ARG A 84 3.11 10.17 6.35
C ARG A 84 3.38 9.35 7.61
N SER A 85 3.18 8.03 7.55
CA SER A 85 3.42 7.14 8.69
C SER A 85 4.90 6.73 8.83
N GLY A 86 5.56 6.55 7.69
CA GLY A 86 6.95 6.10 7.62
C GLY A 86 7.10 4.57 7.52
N SER A 87 6.00 3.82 7.30
CA SER A 87 6.03 2.37 7.09
C SER A 87 5.19 1.99 5.87
N ALA A 88 5.86 1.65 4.76
CA ALA A 88 5.19 1.24 3.53
C ALA A 88 4.24 0.04 3.75
N ALA A 89 4.69 -0.97 4.48
CA ALA A 89 3.87 -2.15 4.77
C ALA A 89 2.58 -1.80 5.54
N LEU A 90 2.66 -0.91 6.54
CA LEU A 90 1.49 -0.48 7.31
C LEU A 90 0.60 0.48 6.52
N ASP A 91 1.17 1.31 5.65
CA ASP A 91 0.40 2.19 4.77
C ASP A 91 -0.43 1.37 3.78
N LEU A 92 0.15 0.32 3.17
CA LEU A 92 -0.59 -0.64 2.34
C LEU A 92 -1.70 -1.34 3.13
N CYS A 93 -1.43 -1.80 4.36
CA CYS A 93 -2.45 -2.38 5.22
C CYS A 93 -3.57 -1.39 5.57
N SER A 94 -3.25 -0.10 5.71
CA SER A 94 -4.24 0.95 5.95
C SER A 94 -5.18 1.13 4.75
N ILE A 95 -4.65 1.05 3.52
CA ILE A 95 -5.48 1.04 2.30
C ILE A 95 -6.40 -0.20 2.30
N ALA A 96 -5.84 -1.39 2.55
CA ALA A 96 -6.60 -2.64 2.57
C ALA A 96 -7.72 -2.64 3.62
N ALA A 97 -7.51 -2.00 4.77
CA ALA A 97 -8.50 -1.90 5.84
C ALA A 97 -9.49 -0.73 5.68
N GLY A 98 -9.43 0.00 4.56
CA GLY A 98 -10.33 1.13 4.29
C GLY A 98 -10.09 2.36 5.18
N ARG A 99 -8.88 2.52 5.72
CA ARG A 99 -8.50 3.64 6.60
C ARG A 99 -7.94 4.83 5.83
N ALA A 100 -7.57 4.63 4.57
CA ALA A 100 -7.12 5.64 3.63
C ALA A 100 -7.43 5.17 2.20
N GLU A 101 -7.45 6.09 1.25
CA GLU A 101 -7.92 5.84 -0.12
C GLU A 101 -6.79 5.65 -1.11
N LEU A 102 -5.62 6.24 -0.82
CA LEU A 102 -4.47 6.17 -1.71
C LEU A 102 -3.16 6.16 -0.92
N TYR A 103 -2.21 5.33 -1.35
CA TYR A 103 -0.83 5.35 -0.90
C TYR A 103 0.11 5.35 -2.08
N PHE A 104 1.16 6.17 -2.02
CA PHE A 104 2.25 6.11 -2.99
C PHE A 104 3.63 6.28 -2.35
N GLU A 105 4.62 5.66 -2.98
CA GLU A 105 6.05 5.91 -2.75
C GLU A 105 6.83 5.67 -4.04
N LEU A 106 7.82 6.50 -4.32
CA LEU A 106 8.51 6.47 -5.62
C LEU A 106 9.57 5.38 -5.72
N GLN A 107 10.06 4.85 -4.59
CA GLN A 107 11.03 3.75 -4.59
C GLN A 107 10.94 2.93 -3.32
N LEU A 108 10.64 1.65 -3.47
CA LEU A 108 10.59 0.63 -2.43
C LEU A 108 11.31 -0.64 -2.90
N SER A 109 11.85 -1.38 -1.96
CA SER A 109 12.34 -2.73 -2.22
C SER A 109 11.19 -3.76 -2.17
N PRO A 110 11.29 -4.91 -2.86
CA PRO A 110 10.22 -5.91 -2.89
C PRO A 110 9.73 -6.35 -1.51
N TRP A 111 10.61 -6.51 -0.54
CA TRP A 111 10.24 -6.87 0.84
C TRP A 111 9.46 -5.79 1.59
N ASP A 112 9.43 -4.55 1.09
CA ASP A 112 8.61 -3.47 1.66
C ASP A 112 7.16 -3.52 1.19
N TYR A 113 6.90 -4.04 -0.02
CA TYR A 113 5.57 -3.95 -0.64
C TYR A 113 4.94 -5.30 -1.04
N ALA A 114 5.69 -6.39 -1.12
CA ALA A 114 5.15 -7.66 -1.64
C ALA A 114 3.94 -8.16 -0.83
N ALA A 115 4.09 -8.32 0.49
CA ALA A 115 2.99 -8.77 1.35
C ALA A 115 1.82 -7.78 1.33
N GLY A 116 2.09 -6.48 1.51
CA GLY A 116 1.06 -5.44 1.54
C GLY A 116 0.29 -5.32 0.23
N SER A 117 0.96 -5.50 -0.91
CA SER A 117 0.30 -5.47 -2.23
C SER A 117 -0.75 -6.56 -2.37
N LEU A 118 -0.42 -7.80 -1.99
CA LEU A 118 -1.41 -8.89 -2.00
C LEU A 118 -2.58 -8.58 -1.07
N ILE A 119 -2.31 -8.06 0.13
CA ILE A 119 -3.36 -7.72 1.10
C ILE A 119 -4.30 -6.66 0.52
N VAL A 120 -3.78 -5.63 -0.17
CA VAL A 120 -4.60 -4.62 -0.85
C VAL A 120 -5.44 -5.23 -1.97
N GLU A 121 -4.83 -6.04 -2.84
CA GLU A 121 -5.55 -6.69 -3.95
C GLU A 121 -6.68 -7.59 -3.44
N GLU A 122 -6.42 -8.41 -2.44
CA GLU A 122 -7.40 -9.32 -1.83
C GLU A 122 -8.49 -8.58 -1.02
N ALA A 123 -8.20 -7.36 -0.56
CA ALA A 123 -9.20 -6.46 0.02
C ALA A 123 -10.04 -5.72 -1.04
N GLY A 124 -9.78 -5.93 -2.32
CA GLY A 124 -10.50 -5.35 -3.44
C GLY A 124 -9.92 -4.04 -3.98
N GLY A 125 -8.73 -3.64 -3.54
CA GLY A 125 -7.98 -2.50 -4.06
C GLY A 125 -7.19 -2.82 -5.33
N VAL A 126 -6.44 -1.84 -5.78
CA VAL A 126 -5.56 -1.91 -6.96
C VAL A 126 -4.17 -1.47 -6.57
N VAL A 127 -3.15 -2.21 -7.00
CA VAL A 127 -1.74 -1.85 -6.80
C VAL A 127 -1.02 -1.86 -8.15
N THR A 128 -0.38 -0.75 -8.47
CA THR A 128 0.44 -0.58 -9.68
C THR A 128 1.73 0.14 -9.32
N ASP A 129 2.62 0.30 -10.27
CA ASP A 129 3.63 1.33 -10.15
C ASP A 129 3.02 2.73 -10.35
N ILE A 130 3.84 3.78 -10.24
CA ILE A 130 3.36 5.17 -10.34
C ILE A 130 2.90 5.55 -11.77
N ASP A 131 3.30 4.79 -12.77
CA ASP A 131 2.92 4.98 -14.17
C ASP A 131 1.69 4.14 -14.56
N GLY A 132 1.15 3.37 -13.61
CA GLY A 132 -0.04 2.52 -13.80
C GLY A 132 0.25 1.13 -14.34
N GLU A 133 1.54 0.75 -14.42
CA GLU A 133 1.95 -0.57 -14.90
C GLU A 133 1.94 -1.61 -13.76
N PRO A 134 1.79 -2.90 -14.10
CA PRO A 134 1.88 -3.97 -13.12
C PRO A 134 3.23 -4.00 -12.40
N ILE A 135 3.20 -4.14 -11.06
CA ILE A 135 4.42 -4.27 -10.26
C ILE A 135 5.08 -5.64 -10.43
N GLN A 136 6.41 -5.65 -10.28
CA GLN A 136 7.22 -6.85 -10.27
C GLN A 136 7.91 -6.97 -8.91
N PHE A 137 8.11 -8.22 -8.43
CA PHE A 137 8.64 -8.48 -7.09
C PHE A 137 10.13 -8.87 -7.09
N GLU A 138 10.81 -8.75 -8.23
CA GLU A 138 12.22 -9.12 -8.41
C GLU A 138 13.17 -7.93 -8.30
N ARG A 139 12.63 -6.71 -8.28
CA ARG A 139 13.40 -5.46 -8.28
C ARG A 139 12.68 -4.35 -7.54
N PRO A 140 13.41 -3.30 -7.09
CA PRO A 140 12.78 -2.10 -6.57
C PRO A 140 11.80 -1.48 -7.55
N SER A 141 10.69 -0.92 -7.03
CA SER A 141 9.64 -0.28 -7.82
C SER A 141 9.07 0.93 -7.10
N SER A 142 8.45 1.83 -7.84
CA SER A 142 7.46 2.73 -7.28
C SER A 142 6.16 1.97 -7.01
N ILE A 143 5.37 2.47 -6.08
CA ILE A 143 4.08 1.87 -5.70
C ILE A 143 3.01 2.94 -5.66
N LEU A 144 1.88 2.60 -6.26
CA LEU A 144 0.61 3.31 -6.14
C LEU A 144 -0.46 2.30 -5.76
N ALA A 145 -0.95 2.37 -4.53
CA ALA A 145 -2.04 1.55 -4.04
C ALA A 145 -3.27 2.43 -3.78
N GLN A 146 -4.44 1.96 -4.21
CA GLN A 146 -5.67 2.72 -4.07
C GLN A 146 -6.89 1.82 -3.96
N ASN A 147 -7.96 2.36 -3.37
CA ASN A 147 -9.26 1.75 -3.46
C ASN A 147 -9.72 1.77 -4.94
N LYS A 148 -10.70 0.96 -5.29
CA LYS A 148 -11.29 1.03 -6.64
C LYS A 148 -11.98 2.40 -6.78
N GLN A 149 -11.36 3.30 -7.52
CA GLN A 149 -12.05 4.50 -7.98
C GLN A 149 -13.14 4.06 -8.96
N ARG A 150 -14.35 4.43 -8.64
CA ARG A 150 -15.50 4.33 -9.55
C ARG A 150 -15.54 5.52 -10.48
#